data_09c38b29308e4e342d1458cf37c444b2
#
_entry.id   09c38b29308e4e342d1458cf37c444b2
#
_cell.length_a   1.000
_cell.length_b   1.000
_cell.length_c   1.000
_cell.angle_alpha   90.00
_cell.angle_beta   90.00
_cell.angle_gamma   90.00
#
_symmetry.space_group_name_H-M   'P 1'
#
loop_
_entity.id
_entity.type
_entity.pdbx_description
1 polymer ?
#
loop_
_entity_poly.entity_id
_entity_poly.type
_entity_poly.pdbx_seq_one_letter_code
_entity_poly.pdbx_strand_id
1 'polypeptide(L)'
;MTARWVVDVVQPARDLQVTWQPISLLFKNDPPKDSEYFAPVDHTHKLLRVFESINAAEGNEAAFQFYWEAGRNIHHDSNLYVEPATLLANAGLDASHAFAYEDDAWDSIIREKMDIGLELVGADVGTPIISFGTPNGKIGIFGPVISRAPQGEEGLAIWDAMVTMSTMDGFWELKRTRTEGPNFGERP
;
A
#
# COMPACT_ATOMS: atom_id res chain seq x y z
N MET A 1 6.04 -0.07 -6.20
CA MET A 1 7.40 -0.66 -6.22
C MET A 1 7.71 -1.39 -4.92
N THR A 2 7.58 -0.75 -3.75
CA THR A 2 7.93 -1.39 -2.46
C THR A 2 7.08 -2.62 -2.15
N ALA A 3 5.76 -2.57 -2.36
CA ALA A 3 4.91 -3.75 -2.21
C ALA A 3 5.38 -4.92 -3.09
N ARG A 4 5.70 -4.64 -4.36
CA ARG A 4 6.22 -5.64 -5.29
C ARG A 4 7.54 -6.25 -4.80
N TRP A 5 8.48 -5.42 -4.33
CA TRP A 5 9.73 -5.90 -3.75
C TRP A 5 9.51 -6.79 -2.54
N VAL A 6 8.60 -6.40 -1.63
CA VAL A 6 8.28 -7.21 -0.46
C VAL A 6 7.71 -8.57 -0.86
N VAL A 7 6.76 -8.60 -1.79
CA VAL A 7 6.08 -9.83 -2.22
C VAL A 7 7.00 -10.75 -3.02
N ASP A 8 7.71 -10.19 -4.01
CA ASP A 8 8.46 -11.01 -4.97
C ASP A 8 9.82 -11.47 -4.43
N VAL A 9 10.42 -10.70 -3.50
CA VAL A 9 11.81 -10.93 -3.07
C VAL A 9 11.94 -11.21 -1.58
N VAL A 10 11.31 -10.37 -0.74
CA VAL A 10 11.55 -10.41 0.70
C VAL A 10 10.74 -11.50 1.37
N GLN A 11 9.44 -11.52 1.14
CA GLN A 11 8.50 -12.45 1.79
C GLN A 11 8.89 -13.92 1.57
N PRO A 12 9.26 -14.37 0.36
CA PRO A 12 9.66 -15.76 0.15
C PRO A 12 10.96 -16.15 0.87
N ALA A 13 11.84 -15.17 1.13
CA ALA A 13 13.18 -15.42 1.68
C ALA A 13 13.31 -15.15 3.18
N ARG A 14 12.35 -14.48 3.81
CA ARG A 14 12.39 -14.04 5.22
C ARG A 14 11.23 -14.54 6.07
N ASP A 15 10.38 -15.45 5.54
CA ASP A 15 9.21 -16.02 6.25
C ASP A 15 8.35 -14.93 6.91
N LEU A 16 7.99 -13.90 6.15
CA LEU A 16 7.23 -12.77 6.64
C LEU A 16 5.73 -13.02 6.56
N GLN A 17 5.02 -12.73 7.63
CA GLN A 17 3.57 -12.54 7.60
C GLN A 17 3.29 -11.05 7.38
N VAL A 18 2.79 -10.70 6.19
CA VAL A 18 2.49 -9.32 5.81
C VAL A 18 1.01 -9.07 6.01
N THR A 19 0.68 -8.00 6.74
CA THR A 19 -0.68 -7.48 6.86
C THR A 19 -0.77 -6.17 6.08
N TRP A 20 -1.59 -6.15 5.05
CA TRP A 20 -1.79 -4.99 4.19
C TRP A 20 -2.81 -4.04 4.82
N GLN A 21 -2.45 -2.75 4.87
CA GLN A 21 -3.26 -1.70 5.47
C GLN A 21 -3.47 -0.56 4.47
N PRO A 22 -4.69 0.04 4.43
CA PRO A 22 -4.98 1.13 3.52
C PRO A 22 -4.34 2.44 3.96
N ILE A 23 -3.92 3.26 2.99
CA ILE A 23 -3.70 4.70 3.17
C ILE A 23 -4.47 5.42 2.08
N SER A 24 -5.46 6.22 2.47
CA SER A 24 -6.22 7.05 1.54
C SER A 24 -5.48 8.34 1.22
N LEU A 25 -5.10 8.52 -0.05
CA LEU A 25 -4.51 9.77 -0.52
C LEU A 25 -5.56 10.89 -0.58
N LEU A 26 -6.84 10.56 -0.70
CA LEU A 26 -7.94 11.52 -0.57
C LEU A 26 -7.96 12.13 0.82
N PHE A 27 -7.97 11.29 1.87
CA PHE A 27 -7.97 11.76 3.26
C PHE A 27 -6.68 12.43 3.67
N LYS A 28 -5.55 11.93 3.17
CA LYS A 28 -4.23 12.44 3.53
C LYS A 28 -3.93 13.81 2.94
N ASN A 29 -4.30 14.02 1.69
CA ASN A 29 -3.91 15.22 0.94
C ASN A 29 -5.03 16.27 0.86
N ASP A 30 -6.28 15.87 1.13
CA ASP A 30 -7.48 16.71 1.08
C ASP A 30 -7.50 17.67 -0.13
N PRO A 31 -7.36 17.16 -1.37
CA PRO A 31 -7.24 18.01 -2.54
C PRO A 31 -8.57 18.74 -2.80
N PRO A 32 -8.51 20.00 -3.31
CA PRO A 32 -9.71 20.70 -3.75
C PRO A 32 -10.48 19.90 -4.79
N LYS A 33 -11.83 19.92 -4.71
CA LYS A 33 -12.70 19.13 -5.61
C LYS A 33 -12.59 19.51 -7.08
N ASP A 34 -12.16 20.72 -7.39
CA ASP A 34 -11.91 21.24 -8.74
C ASP A 34 -10.47 20.99 -9.23
N SER A 35 -9.64 20.36 -8.44
CA SER A 35 -8.27 19.97 -8.79
C SER A 35 -8.27 18.75 -9.70
N GLU A 36 -7.38 18.74 -10.70
CA GLU A 36 -7.12 17.56 -11.54
C GLU A 36 -6.72 16.31 -10.74
N TYR A 37 -6.21 16.52 -9.53
CA TYR A 37 -5.78 15.46 -8.64
C TYR A 37 -6.94 14.82 -7.87
N PHE A 38 -8.10 15.49 -7.76
CA PHE A 38 -9.22 15.01 -6.97
C PHE A 38 -9.81 13.70 -7.51
N ALA A 39 -10.21 13.67 -8.78
CA ALA A 39 -10.89 12.50 -9.36
C ALA A 39 -10.04 11.20 -9.28
N PRO A 40 -8.72 11.21 -9.58
CA PRO A 40 -7.85 10.06 -9.36
C PRO A 40 -7.83 9.53 -7.93
N VAL A 41 -7.70 10.41 -6.94
CA VAL A 41 -7.60 9.97 -5.54
C VAL A 41 -8.94 9.61 -4.93
N ASP A 42 -10.05 10.20 -5.39
CA ASP A 42 -11.42 9.81 -5.02
C ASP A 42 -11.70 8.38 -5.51
N HIS A 43 -11.40 8.09 -6.78
CA HIS A 43 -11.56 6.74 -7.32
C HIS A 43 -10.74 5.71 -6.54
N THR A 44 -9.44 5.96 -6.33
CA THR A 44 -8.58 5.02 -5.59
C THR A 44 -8.98 4.90 -4.12
N HIS A 45 -9.52 5.96 -3.50
CA HIS A 45 -10.10 5.88 -2.17
C HIS A 45 -11.33 4.96 -2.13
N LYS A 46 -12.23 5.07 -3.09
CA LYS A 46 -13.40 4.17 -3.20
C LYS A 46 -12.99 2.71 -3.42
N LEU A 47 -11.89 2.44 -4.12
CA LEU A 47 -11.31 1.10 -4.19
C LEU A 47 -10.83 0.60 -2.82
N LEU A 48 -10.38 1.47 -1.89
CA LEU A 48 -10.05 1.07 -0.53
C LEU A 48 -11.28 0.64 0.28
N ARG A 49 -12.46 1.19 0.00
CA ARG A 49 -13.72 0.71 0.60
C ARG A 49 -14.00 -0.74 0.19
N VAL A 50 -13.81 -1.07 -1.09
CA VAL A 50 -13.92 -2.45 -1.58
C VAL A 50 -12.89 -3.35 -0.92
N PHE A 51 -11.63 -2.89 -0.82
CA PHE A 51 -10.57 -3.60 -0.10
C PHE A 51 -10.98 -3.92 1.35
N GLU A 52 -11.54 -2.97 2.08
CA GLU A 52 -11.95 -3.19 3.47
C GLU A 52 -13.18 -4.11 3.60
N SER A 53 -14.11 -4.05 2.65
CA SER A 53 -15.22 -4.99 2.57
C SER A 53 -14.73 -6.44 2.41
N ILE A 54 -13.77 -6.67 1.51
CA ILE A 54 -13.14 -7.99 1.32
C ILE A 54 -12.38 -8.39 2.59
N ASN A 55 -11.56 -7.48 3.13
CA ASN A 55 -10.74 -7.75 4.31
C ASN A 55 -11.60 -8.17 5.52
N ALA A 56 -12.76 -7.57 5.69
CA ALA A 56 -13.69 -7.90 6.78
C ALA A 56 -14.38 -9.26 6.58
N ALA A 57 -14.69 -9.65 5.36
CA ALA A 57 -15.44 -10.87 5.04
C ALA A 57 -14.55 -12.08 4.77
N GLU A 58 -13.44 -11.88 4.03
CA GLU A 58 -12.61 -12.95 3.47
C GLU A 58 -11.16 -12.91 4.00
N GLY A 59 -10.80 -11.86 4.72
CA GLY A 59 -9.48 -11.68 5.31
C GLY A 59 -8.46 -10.94 4.44
N ASN A 60 -7.30 -10.68 5.03
CA ASN A 60 -6.30 -9.78 4.46
C ASN A 60 -5.64 -10.32 3.19
N GLU A 61 -5.51 -11.64 3.07
CA GLU A 61 -4.97 -12.27 1.86
C GLU A 61 -5.88 -12.03 0.64
N ALA A 62 -7.18 -12.21 0.79
CA ALA A 62 -8.15 -11.93 -0.28
C ALA A 62 -8.14 -10.43 -0.65
N ALA A 63 -8.10 -9.55 0.35
CA ALA A 63 -7.99 -8.11 0.12
C ALA A 63 -6.68 -7.75 -0.62
N PHE A 64 -5.58 -8.45 -0.32
CA PHE A 64 -4.32 -8.28 -1.06
C PHE A 64 -4.45 -8.67 -2.53
N GLN A 65 -5.17 -9.75 -2.87
CA GLN A 65 -5.38 -10.13 -4.27
C GLN A 65 -6.13 -9.02 -5.04
N PHE A 66 -7.12 -8.40 -4.42
CA PHE A 66 -7.81 -7.24 -5.00
C PHE A 66 -6.86 -6.05 -5.20
N TYR A 67 -6.08 -5.69 -4.19
CA TYR A 67 -5.08 -4.63 -4.26
C TYR A 67 -4.06 -4.88 -5.36
N TRP A 68 -3.59 -6.11 -5.48
CA TRP A 68 -2.59 -6.51 -6.48
C TRP A 68 -3.14 -6.36 -7.90
N GLU A 69 -4.38 -6.80 -8.11
CA GLU A 69 -5.06 -6.66 -9.40
C GLU A 69 -5.34 -5.19 -9.75
N ALA A 70 -5.74 -4.37 -8.77
CA ALA A 70 -5.85 -2.93 -8.94
C ALA A 70 -4.53 -2.31 -9.38
N GLY A 71 -3.43 -2.70 -8.74
CA GLY A 71 -2.08 -2.26 -9.10
C GLY A 71 -1.66 -2.62 -10.53
N ARG A 72 -2.01 -3.83 -10.99
CA ARG A 72 -1.79 -4.27 -12.39
C ARG A 72 -2.52 -3.36 -13.38
N ASN A 73 -3.81 -3.16 -13.16
CA ASN A 73 -4.65 -2.34 -14.05
C ASN A 73 -4.17 -0.89 -14.08
N ILE A 74 -3.96 -0.28 -12.92
CA ILE A 74 -3.60 1.14 -12.82
C ILE A 74 -2.21 1.42 -13.37
N HIS A 75 -1.21 0.59 -13.01
CA HIS A 75 0.19 0.90 -13.28
C HIS A 75 0.77 0.27 -14.54
N HIS A 76 0.24 -0.87 -14.98
CA HIS A 76 0.74 -1.55 -16.17
C HIS A 76 -0.20 -1.38 -17.36
N ASP A 77 -1.51 -1.46 -17.13
CA ASP A 77 -2.50 -1.36 -18.21
C ASP A 77 -2.96 0.08 -18.44
N SER A 78 -2.45 1.06 -17.63
CA SER A 78 -2.83 2.49 -17.70
C SER A 78 -4.35 2.73 -17.56
N ASN A 79 -5.04 1.82 -16.87
CA ASN A 79 -6.47 1.87 -16.62
C ASN A 79 -6.75 2.37 -15.20
N LEU A 80 -6.60 3.68 -14.98
CA LEU A 80 -6.79 4.27 -13.66
C LEU A 80 -8.22 4.07 -13.13
N TYR A 81 -9.23 4.21 -13.99
CA TYR A 81 -10.66 4.16 -13.61
C TYR A 81 -11.27 2.79 -13.86
N VAL A 82 -10.51 1.73 -13.54
CA VAL A 82 -11.02 0.36 -13.66
C VAL A 82 -12.21 0.11 -12.73
N GLU A 83 -13.26 -0.49 -13.24
CA GLU A 83 -14.46 -0.82 -12.47
C GLU A 83 -14.16 -1.87 -11.39
N PRO A 84 -14.67 -1.69 -10.14
CA PRO A 84 -14.45 -2.65 -9.05
C PRO A 84 -14.87 -4.07 -9.41
N ALA A 85 -16.00 -4.24 -10.13
CA ALA A 85 -16.47 -5.55 -10.54
C ALA A 85 -15.49 -6.29 -11.47
N THR A 86 -14.76 -5.55 -12.31
CA THR A 86 -13.71 -6.11 -13.17
C THR A 86 -12.55 -6.61 -12.33
N LEU A 87 -12.10 -5.82 -11.33
CA LEU A 87 -11.03 -6.21 -10.42
C LEU A 87 -11.38 -7.46 -9.60
N LEU A 88 -12.61 -7.49 -9.07
CA LEU A 88 -13.12 -8.64 -8.31
C LEU A 88 -13.15 -9.91 -9.17
N ALA A 89 -13.69 -9.82 -10.40
CA ALA A 89 -13.74 -10.94 -11.32
C ALA A 89 -12.34 -11.47 -11.67
N ASN A 90 -11.39 -10.58 -11.95
CA ASN A 90 -10.01 -10.94 -12.29
C ASN A 90 -9.28 -11.58 -11.09
N ALA A 91 -9.57 -11.12 -9.87
CA ALA A 91 -9.01 -11.67 -8.63
C ALA A 91 -9.73 -12.93 -8.13
N GLY A 92 -10.84 -13.34 -8.76
CA GLY A 92 -11.63 -14.51 -8.33
C GLY A 92 -12.39 -14.31 -7.02
N LEU A 93 -12.77 -13.06 -6.71
CA LEU A 93 -13.44 -12.66 -5.48
C LEU A 93 -14.95 -12.45 -5.68
N ASP A 94 -15.72 -12.45 -4.58
CA ASP A 94 -17.16 -12.27 -4.64
C ASP A 94 -17.53 -10.89 -5.20
N ALA A 95 -18.37 -10.90 -6.27
CA ALA A 95 -18.80 -9.69 -6.95
C ALA A 95 -19.63 -8.74 -6.06
N SER A 96 -20.20 -9.24 -4.96
CA SER A 96 -20.99 -8.43 -4.02
C SER A 96 -20.17 -7.32 -3.36
N HIS A 97 -18.84 -7.49 -3.21
CA HIS A 97 -17.98 -6.46 -2.67
C HIS A 97 -17.94 -5.17 -3.50
N ALA A 98 -18.36 -5.21 -4.77
CA ALA A 98 -18.45 -4.00 -5.61
C ALA A 98 -19.37 -2.92 -5.02
N PHE A 99 -20.39 -3.30 -4.25
CA PHE A 99 -21.30 -2.33 -3.60
C PHE A 99 -20.60 -1.44 -2.58
N ALA A 100 -19.52 -1.90 -1.98
CA ALA A 100 -18.74 -1.12 -1.03
C ALA A 100 -18.08 0.12 -1.66
N TYR A 101 -17.91 0.15 -2.97
CA TYR A 101 -17.29 1.28 -3.68
C TYR A 101 -18.01 2.60 -3.40
N GLU A 102 -19.34 2.62 -3.37
CA GLU A 102 -20.12 3.82 -3.08
C GLU A 102 -20.59 3.94 -1.61
N ASP A 103 -20.22 2.97 -0.76
CA ASP A 103 -20.62 2.94 0.64
C ASP A 103 -19.57 3.63 1.53
N ASP A 104 -19.87 4.85 1.98
CA ASP A 104 -19.00 5.66 2.83
C ASP A 104 -18.92 5.17 4.31
N ALA A 105 -19.72 4.18 4.69
CA ALA A 105 -19.61 3.55 6.00
C ALA A 105 -18.20 2.94 6.24
N TRP A 106 -17.52 2.54 5.18
CA TRP A 106 -16.15 2.01 5.22
C TRP A 106 -15.08 3.08 5.51
N ASP A 107 -15.39 4.36 5.36
CA ASP A 107 -14.42 5.45 5.52
C ASP A 107 -13.86 5.54 6.94
N SER A 108 -14.66 5.19 7.95
CA SER A 108 -14.23 5.20 9.35
C SER A 108 -13.11 4.19 9.62
N ILE A 109 -13.23 2.96 9.09
CA ILE A 109 -12.21 1.92 9.27
C ILE A 109 -10.95 2.23 8.45
N ILE A 110 -11.09 2.81 7.25
CA ILE A 110 -9.95 3.26 6.44
C ILE A 110 -9.16 4.34 7.21
N ARG A 111 -9.86 5.31 7.82
CA ARG A 111 -9.23 6.37 8.61
C ARG A 111 -8.50 5.82 9.83
N GLU A 112 -9.17 4.97 10.62
CA GLU A 112 -8.58 4.33 11.79
C GLU A 112 -7.27 3.58 11.43
N LYS A 113 -7.29 2.77 10.38
CA LYS A 113 -6.12 2.01 9.94
C LYS A 113 -5.01 2.90 9.40
N MET A 114 -5.36 3.97 8.69
CA MET A 114 -4.40 4.95 8.22
C MET A 114 -3.72 5.68 9.39
N ASP A 115 -4.49 6.08 10.39
CA ASP A 115 -4.00 6.81 11.57
C ASP A 115 -3.01 5.97 12.36
N ILE A 116 -3.24 4.66 12.54
CA ILE A 116 -2.28 3.72 13.15
C ILE A 116 -0.91 3.78 12.45
N GLY A 117 -0.89 3.83 11.12
CA GLY A 117 0.36 3.95 10.37
C GLY A 117 1.03 5.31 10.54
N LEU A 118 0.25 6.39 10.46
CA LEU A 118 0.74 7.76 10.58
C LEU A 118 1.25 8.09 12.00
N GLU A 119 0.66 7.53 13.04
CA GLU A 119 1.14 7.68 14.43
C GLU A 119 2.56 7.15 14.62
N LEU A 120 2.98 6.16 13.82
CA LEU A 120 4.33 5.59 13.90
C LEU A 120 5.41 6.46 13.25
N VAL A 121 5.07 7.26 12.24
CA VAL A 121 6.04 7.95 11.38
C VAL A 121 5.80 9.45 11.20
N GLY A 122 4.68 9.95 11.73
CA GLY A 122 4.26 11.35 11.54
C GLY A 122 3.38 11.54 10.29
N ALA A 123 2.70 12.70 10.25
CA ALA A 123 1.72 13.00 9.20
C ALA A 123 2.32 13.62 7.92
N ASP A 124 3.59 14.03 7.95
CA ASP A 124 4.29 14.72 6.85
C ASP A 124 4.99 13.79 5.85
N VAL A 125 4.68 12.48 5.93
CA VAL A 125 5.21 11.43 5.06
C VAL A 125 4.21 11.01 3.97
N GLY A 126 4.68 10.29 2.96
CA GLY A 126 3.83 9.63 1.96
C GLY A 126 3.71 8.12 2.22
N THR A 127 3.74 7.35 1.13
CA THR A 127 3.72 5.90 1.13
C THR A 127 4.99 5.33 0.51
N PRO A 128 5.38 4.12 0.88
CA PRO A 128 4.78 3.21 1.87
C PRO A 128 5.15 3.55 3.32
N ILE A 129 4.39 3.00 4.27
CA ILE A 129 4.79 2.89 5.67
C ILE A 129 4.93 1.39 5.96
N ILE A 130 6.07 0.99 6.53
CA ILE A 130 6.31 -0.39 6.96
C ILE A 130 6.40 -0.38 8.48
N SER A 131 5.64 -1.24 9.14
CA SER A 131 5.70 -1.40 10.59
C SER A 131 6.13 -2.80 11.00
N PHE A 132 6.90 -2.89 12.07
CA PHE A 132 7.41 -4.13 12.64
C PHE A 132 6.95 -4.28 14.08
N GLY A 133 6.58 -5.49 14.48
CA GLY A 133 6.41 -5.85 15.88
C GLY A 133 7.77 -6.03 16.55
N THR A 134 7.96 -5.39 17.70
CA THR A 134 9.14 -5.60 18.56
C THR A 134 8.68 -5.99 19.96
N PRO A 135 9.58 -6.53 20.81
CA PRO A 135 9.23 -6.80 22.21
C PRO A 135 8.74 -5.57 22.99
N ASN A 136 9.12 -4.35 22.56
CA ASN A 136 8.76 -3.09 23.18
C ASN A 136 7.55 -2.39 22.53
N GLY A 137 6.88 -3.05 21.57
CA GLY A 137 5.75 -2.50 20.83
C GLY A 137 6.00 -2.46 19.33
N LYS A 138 5.18 -1.71 18.60
CA LYS A 138 5.35 -1.51 17.16
C LYS A 138 6.28 -0.34 16.90
N ILE A 139 7.14 -0.49 15.92
CA ILE A 139 7.91 0.58 15.30
C ILE A 139 7.48 0.72 13.84
N GLY A 140 7.63 1.90 13.27
CA GLY A 140 7.34 2.16 11.87
C GLY A 140 8.44 2.94 11.19
N ILE A 141 8.55 2.78 9.89
CA ILE A 141 9.43 3.59 9.05
C ILE A 141 8.69 4.00 7.77
N PHE A 142 8.86 5.25 7.36
CA PHE A 142 8.42 5.70 6.05
C PHE A 142 9.40 5.25 4.98
N GLY A 143 8.90 4.59 3.97
CA GLY A 143 9.73 4.05 2.89
C GLY A 143 10.01 2.53 3.02
N PRO A 144 10.99 2.02 2.26
CA PRO A 144 11.81 2.75 1.31
C PRO A 144 11.00 3.23 0.10
N VAL A 145 11.26 4.45 -0.35
CA VAL A 145 10.71 4.96 -1.61
C VAL A 145 11.69 4.61 -2.72
N ILE A 146 11.35 3.65 -3.54
CA ILE A 146 12.21 3.05 -4.57
C ILE A 146 11.62 3.21 -5.96
N SER A 147 12.45 3.48 -6.94
CA SER A 147 12.03 3.64 -8.35
C SER A 147 11.83 2.30 -9.05
N ARG A 148 12.52 1.25 -8.60
CA ARG A 148 12.38 -0.13 -9.11
C ARG A 148 12.52 -1.12 -7.95
N ALA A 149 11.88 -2.27 -8.04
CA ALA A 149 12.00 -3.33 -7.05
C ALA A 149 13.41 -3.95 -7.13
N PRO A 150 14.25 -3.86 -6.07
CA PRO A 150 15.53 -4.54 -6.02
C PRO A 150 15.33 -6.06 -6.08
N GLN A 151 16.27 -6.78 -6.70
CA GLN A 151 16.14 -8.22 -6.95
C GLN A 151 17.21 -9.01 -6.20
N GLY A 152 16.95 -10.30 -5.97
CA GLY A 152 17.92 -11.26 -5.46
C GLY A 152 18.57 -10.81 -4.14
N GLU A 153 19.87 -11.07 -3.99
CA GLU A 153 20.63 -10.77 -2.77
C GLU A 153 20.72 -9.28 -2.45
N GLU A 154 20.74 -8.40 -3.47
CA GLU A 154 20.72 -6.95 -3.25
C GLU A 154 19.40 -6.53 -2.59
N GLY A 155 18.27 -7.07 -3.07
CA GLY A 155 16.97 -6.81 -2.49
C GLY A 155 16.88 -7.26 -1.03
N LEU A 156 17.45 -8.40 -0.69
CA LEU A 156 17.50 -8.91 0.68
C LEU A 156 18.41 -8.08 1.59
N ALA A 157 19.58 -7.68 1.07
CA ALA A 157 20.53 -6.83 1.83
C ALA A 157 19.89 -5.46 2.16
N ILE A 158 19.13 -4.86 1.24
CA ILE A 158 18.40 -3.61 1.48
C ILE A 158 17.35 -3.81 2.58
N TRP A 159 16.62 -4.93 2.56
CA TRP A 159 15.64 -5.25 3.60
C TRP A 159 16.29 -5.38 4.98
N ASP A 160 17.34 -6.18 5.09
CA ASP A 160 18.02 -6.42 6.35
C ASP A 160 18.63 -5.14 6.93
N ALA A 161 19.20 -4.28 6.06
CA ALA A 161 19.72 -2.97 6.45
C ALA A 161 18.57 -2.04 6.94
N MET A 162 17.43 -2.03 6.25
CA MET A 162 16.26 -1.25 6.65
C MET A 162 15.74 -1.70 8.03
N VAL A 163 15.59 -3.00 8.25
CA VAL A 163 15.16 -3.53 9.55
C VAL A 163 16.14 -3.13 10.64
N THR A 164 17.45 -3.26 10.40
CA THR A 164 18.51 -2.87 11.35
C THR A 164 18.42 -1.39 11.71
N MET A 165 18.29 -0.52 10.71
CA MET A 165 18.17 0.94 10.94
C MET A 165 16.88 1.29 11.68
N SER A 166 15.75 0.67 11.30
CA SER A 166 14.45 0.95 11.92
C SER A 166 14.37 0.57 13.39
N THR A 167 15.18 -0.41 13.82
CA THR A 167 15.23 -0.87 15.22
C THR A 167 16.28 -0.16 16.07
N MET A 168 17.08 0.73 15.47
CA MET A 168 18.15 1.44 16.17
C MET A 168 17.60 2.70 16.85
N ASP A 169 17.85 2.83 18.14
CA ASP A 169 17.45 4.03 18.90
C ASP A 169 18.13 5.29 18.33
N GLY A 170 17.31 6.34 18.15
CA GLY A 170 17.79 7.61 17.64
C GLY A 170 17.97 7.70 16.13
N PHE A 171 17.58 6.65 15.37
CA PHE A 171 17.53 6.72 13.91
C PHE A 171 16.09 7.13 13.48
N TRP A 172 15.97 8.25 12.77
CA TRP A 172 14.67 8.79 12.39
C TRP A 172 14.43 8.82 10.89
N GLU A 173 15.41 9.23 10.08
CA GLU A 173 15.20 9.44 8.64
C GLU A 173 16.48 9.25 7.83
N LEU A 174 16.33 8.67 6.63
CA LEU A 174 17.34 8.63 5.58
C LEU A 174 16.70 9.01 4.24
N LYS A 175 17.10 10.13 3.64
CA LYS A 175 16.51 10.67 2.43
C LYS A 175 17.54 11.20 1.45
N ARG A 176 17.26 11.06 0.16
CA ARG A 176 17.98 11.74 -0.92
C ARG A 176 17.02 12.26 -2.00
N THR A 177 17.49 13.17 -2.85
CA THR A 177 16.73 13.68 -4.00
C THR A 177 16.43 12.56 -4.98
N ARG A 178 15.19 12.49 -5.46
CA ARG A 178 14.77 11.58 -6.53
C ARG A 178 15.17 12.14 -7.88
N THR A 179 15.76 11.32 -8.72
CA THR A 179 16.19 11.67 -10.07
C THR A 179 15.39 10.95 -11.16
N GLU A 180 14.56 9.99 -10.77
CA GLU A 180 13.71 9.22 -11.68
C GLU A 180 12.37 8.87 -11.03
N GLY A 181 11.35 8.67 -11.85
CA GLY A 181 10.03 8.18 -11.43
C GLY A 181 10.01 6.66 -11.23
N PRO A 182 8.83 6.09 -10.84
CA PRO A 182 8.66 4.65 -10.71
C PRO A 182 8.81 3.94 -12.07
N ASN A 183 9.58 2.85 -12.07
CA ASN A 183 9.69 1.91 -13.18
C ASN A 183 9.04 0.60 -12.76
N PHE A 184 7.86 0.32 -13.27
CA PHE A 184 7.06 -0.84 -12.86
C PHE A 184 7.57 -2.16 -13.47
N GLY A 185 8.45 -2.12 -14.48
CA GLY A 185 8.96 -3.31 -15.15
C GLY A 185 7.86 -4.09 -15.88
N GLU A 186 8.01 -5.41 -15.96
CA GLU A 186 7.01 -6.29 -16.56
C GLU A 186 5.76 -6.40 -15.65
N ARG A 187 4.60 -6.65 -16.27
CA ARG A 187 3.34 -6.90 -15.58
C ARG A 187 3.44 -8.21 -14.78
N PRO A 188 3.28 -8.19 -13.46
CA PRO A 188 3.39 -9.39 -12.61
C PRO A 188 2.18 -10.30 -12.73
#